data_7d084b8fda6d8073b51a68a048658da7
#
_entry.id   7d084b8fda6d8073b51a68a048658da7
#
_cell.length_a   1.000
_cell.length_b   1.000
_cell.length_c   1.000
_cell.angle_alpha   90.00
_cell.angle_beta   90.00
_cell.angle_gamma   90.00
#
_symmetry.space_group_name_H-M   'P 1'
#
loop_
_entity.id
_entity.type
_entity.pdbx_description
1 polymer ?
#
loop_
_entity_poly.entity_id
_entity_poly.type
_entity_poly.pdbx_seq_one_letter_code
_entity_poly.pdbx_strand_id
1 'polypeptide(L)'
;VKMSTVRAAGLRGLDTVLVANGEEGEPASIKDRWLLRHRPHLVLDGLRLAARIVGARHANVYVTNVATGEAIGSALDELPPEALDGVTVSVRTVDPGYVAGEETAAVRAINGGPAKPTDKPPRPFDEGVGGLPTLISNVETLANLPYVQRHGAEAYREVGTGDSPGTFLATLTGGGRGPGLYEIPHGIPMAELLALHGVPGERVRGALMGGYFAGLLDRQVLDITLDHQALRALGSGLGCGAVSVLTDECPVAVAASVLAYFDRENAGQCGSCFNGTAAMAAAAGALRDGNATADDLARLQRWSVILRG
;
A
#
# COMPACT_ATOMS: atom_id res chain seq x y z
N VAL A 1 -16.30 -4.91 -4.11
CA VAL A 1 -16.35 -5.07 -5.57
C VAL A 1 -15.42 -6.19 -6.03
N LYS A 2 -14.05 -6.11 -5.90
CA LYS A 2 -13.10 -7.10 -6.44
C LYS A 2 -13.46 -8.55 -6.04
N MET A 3 -13.54 -8.84 -4.74
CA MET A 3 -13.85 -10.19 -4.23
C MET A 3 -15.21 -10.73 -4.72
N SER A 4 -16.24 -9.89 -4.74
CA SER A 4 -17.59 -10.31 -5.21
C SER A 4 -17.60 -10.63 -6.71
N THR A 5 -16.83 -9.88 -7.52
CA THR A 5 -16.72 -10.13 -8.96
C THR A 5 -16.01 -11.46 -9.24
N VAL A 6 -14.85 -11.70 -8.62
CA VAL A 6 -14.10 -12.95 -8.80
C VAL A 6 -14.91 -14.15 -8.25
N ARG A 7 -15.57 -14.00 -7.09
CA ARG A 7 -16.47 -15.02 -6.57
C ARG A 7 -17.59 -15.37 -7.55
N ALA A 8 -18.20 -14.36 -8.17
CA ALA A 8 -19.25 -14.60 -9.16
C ALA A 8 -18.74 -15.35 -10.39
N ALA A 9 -17.48 -15.13 -10.81
CA ALA A 9 -16.83 -15.89 -11.86
C ALA A 9 -16.64 -17.37 -11.44
N GLY A 10 -16.10 -17.62 -10.24
CA GLY A 10 -15.95 -18.97 -9.69
C GLY A 10 -17.26 -19.74 -9.57
N LEU A 11 -18.35 -19.08 -9.13
CA LEU A 11 -19.68 -19.69 -9.05
C LEU A 11 -20.26 -20.06 -10.43
N ARG A 12 -19.78 -19.43 -11.51
CA ARG A 12 -20.11 -19.81 -12.90
C ARG A 12 -19.24 -20.93 -13.45
N GLY A 13 -18.33 -21.48 -12.64
CA GLY A 13 -17.44 -22.59 -13.03
C GLY A 13 -16.16 -22.15 -13.73
N LEU A 14 -15.82 -20.84 -13.70
CA LEU A 14 -14.53 -20.37 -14.19
C LEU A 14 -13.44 -20.63 -13.14
N ASP A 15 -12.26 -21.05 -13.60
CA ASP A 15 -11.09 -21.06 -12.74
C ASP A 15 -10.75 -19.63 -12.32
N THR A 16 -10.35 -19.49 -11.07
CA THR A 16 -9.97 -18.19 -10.49
C THR A 16 -8.62 -18.29 -9.82
N VAL A 17 -7.93 -17.16 -9.70
CA VAL A 17 -6.62 -17.06 -9.05
C VAL A 17 -6.66 -16.04 -7.93
N LEU A 18 -5.87 -16.28 -6.87
CA LEU A 18 -5.65 -15.32 -5.78
C LEU A 18 -4.20 -14.84 -5.80
N VAL A 19 -4.01 -13.54 -5.59
CA VAL A 19 -2.70 -12.93 -5.33
C VAL A 19 -2.74 -12.22 -3.98
N ALA A 20 -1.95 -12.73 -3.04
CA ALA A 20 -1.62 -12.03 -1.79
C ALA A 20 -0.48 -11.05 -2.10
N ASN A 21 -0.84 -9.78 -2.25
CA ASN A 21 0.11 -8.72 -2.60
C ASN A 21 0.79 -8.20 -1.33
N GLY A 22 2.01 -8.65 -1.09
CA GLY A 22 2.92 -8.24 -0.03
C GLY A 22 4.11 -7.46 -0.55
N GLU A 23 4.05 -6.99 -1.81
CA GLU A 23 5.00 -6.02 -2.31
C GLU A 23 4.79 -4.68 -1.58
N GLU A 24 5.86 -4.13 -1.04
CA GLU A 24 5.84 -2.91 -0.25
C GLU A 24 6.84 -1.91 -0.83
N GLY A 25 6.47 -1.34 -2.00
CA GLY A 25 7.27 -0.35 -2.72
C GLY A 25 7.27 1.04 -2.06
N GLU A 26 6.36 1.29 -1.12
CA GLU A 26 6.32 2.55 -0.37
C GLU A 26 7.47 2.61 0.66
N PRO A 27 8.49 3.51 0.47
CA PRO A 27 9.66 3.54 1.35
C PRO A 27 9.35 3.85 2.81
N ALA A 28 8.26 4.58 3.04
CA ALA A 28 7.82 4.97 4.39
C ALA A 28 7.08 3.86 5.14
N SER A 29 6.78 2.73 4.49
CA SER A 29 6.02 1.62 5.08
C SER A 29 6.91 0.42 5.41
N ILE A 30 6.60 -0.26 6.54
CA ILE A 30 7.23 -1.53 6.93
C ILE A 30 6.21 -2.61 7.29
N LYS A 31 4.91 -2.35 7.12
CA LYS A 31 3.82 -3.18 7.65
C LYS A 31 3.71 -4.55 6.99
N ASP A 32 3.79 -4.60 5.66
CA ASP A 32 3.59 -5.83 4.90
C ASP A 32 4.78 -6.77 5.06
N ARG A 33 6.01 -6.25 5.02
CA ARG A 33 7.24 -7.00 5.34
C ARG A 33 7.20 -7.55 6.77
N TRP A 34 6.72 -6.73 7.71
CA TRP A 34 6.63 -7.14 9.10
C TRP A 34 5.61 -8.29 9.27
N LEU A 35 4.41 -8.15 8.69
CA LEU A 35 3.38 -9.20 8.73
C LEU A 35 3.89 -10.52 8.16
N LEU A 36 4.47 -10.48 6.97
CA LEU A 36 4.94 -11.66 6.27
C LEU A 36 6.11 -12.36 6.97
N ARG A 37 6.92 -11.62 7.72
CA ARG A 37 8.07 -12.18 8.46
C ARG A 37 7.73 -12.64 9.88
N HIS A 38 6.77 -11.99 10.54
CA HIS A 38 6.47 -12.26 11.95
C HIS A 38 5.12 -12.93 12.18
N ARG A 39 4.23 -12.86 11.20
CA ARG A 39 2.89 -13.47 11.25
C ARG A 39 2.52 -14.16 9.91
N PRO A 40 3.44 -14.96 9.32
CA PRO A 40 3.20 -15.57 8.01
C PRO A 40 1.97 -16.47 8.01
N HIS A 41 1.77 -17.28 9.06
CA HIS A 41 0.61 -18.17 9.18
C HIS A 41 -0.72 -17.40 9.20
N LEU A 42 -0.77 -16.22 9.85
CA LEU A 42 -1.97 -15.39 9.84
C LEU A 42 -2.34 -14.92 8.42
N VAL A 43 -1.32 -14.57 7.63
CA VAL A 43 -1.50 -14.19 6.22
C VAL A 43 -1.94 -15.40 5.38
N LEU A 44 -1.32 -16.58 5.60
CA LEU A 44 -1.68 -17.83 4.92
C LEU A 44 -3.10 -18.30 5.25
N ASP A 45 -3.54 -18.18 6.51
CA ASP A 45 -4.92 -18.43 6.90
C ASP A 45 -5.89 -17.50 6.18
N GLY A 46 -5.58 -16.21 6.12
CA GLY A 46 -6.37 -15.24 5.37
C GLY A 46 -6.41 -15.52 3.88
N LEU A 47 -5.27 -15.92 3.30
CA LEU A 47 -5.17 -16.35 1.91
C LEU A 47 -6.08 -17.57 1.65
N ARG A 48 -6.01 -18.61 2.50
CA ARG A 48 -6.87 -19.79 2.42
C ARG A 48 -8.36 -19.42 2.44
N LEU A 49 -8.75 -18.55 3.38
CA LEU A 49 -10.14 -18.09 3.48
C LEU A 49 -10.59 -17.33 2.23
N ALA A 50 -9.76 -16.41 1.73
CA ALA A 50 -10.05 -15.67 0.51
C ALA A 50 -10.14 -16.60 -0.71
N ALA A 51 -9.23 -17.56 -0.84
CA ALA A 51 -9.26 -18.55 -1.91
C ALA A 51 -10.55 -19.37 -1.90
N ARG A 52 -10.97 -19.83 -0.73
CA ARG A 52 -12.25 -20.53 -0.55
C ARG A 52 -13.45 -19.67 -0.95
N ILE A 53 -13.46 -18.38 -0.59
CA ILE A 53 -14.54 -17.44 -0.93
C ILE A 53 -14.67 -17.27 -2.45
N VAL A 54 -13.56 -17.19 -3.18
CA VAL A 54 -13.59 -16.93 -4.63
C VAL A 54 -13.48 -18.21 -5.47
N GLY A 55 -13.28 -19.37 -4.85
CA GLY A 55 -13.16 -20.67 -5.54
C GLY A 55 -11.77 -20.90 -6.15
N ALA A 56 -10.72 -20.18 -5.70
CA ALA A 56 -9.38 -20.30 -6.25
C ALA A 56 -8.66 -21.57 -5.74
N ARG A 57 -8.05 -22.30 -6.66
CA ARG A 57 -7.18 -23.46 -6.36
C ARG A 57 -5.71 -23.09 -6.44
N HIS A 58 -5.37 -21.94 -7.01
CA HIS A 58 -4.02 -21.42 -7.14
C HIS A 58 -3.93 -20.04 -6.52
N ALA A 59 -2.91 -19.85 -5.70
CA ALA A 59 -2.61 -18.56 -5.09
C ALA A 59 -1.12 -18.23 -5.26
N ASN A 60 -0.83 -16.94 -5.38
CA ASN A 60 0.54 -16.43 -5.38
C ASN A 60 0.73 -15.48 -4.20
N VAL A 61 1.81 -15.66 -3.44
CA VAL A 61 2.29 -14.63 -2.51
C VAL A 61 3.36 -13.83 -3.26
N TYR A 62 3.06 -12.57 -3.53
CA TYR A 62 3.87 -11.69 -4.37
C TYR A 62 4.65 -10.71 -3.50
N VAL A 63 5.98 -10.75 -3.56
CA VAL A 63 6.89 -9.99 -2.70
C VAL A 63 8.13 -9.52 -3.47
N THR A 64 8.81 -8.49 -2.97
CA THR A 64 10.09 -8.01 -3.52
C THR A 64 11.29 -8.30 -2.63
N ASN A 65 11.07 -8.67 -1.38
CA ASN A 65 12.14 -8.96 -0.43
C ASN A 65 12.39 -10.46 -0.30
N VAL A 66 13.61 -10.92 -0.62
CA VAL A 66 13.99 -12.34 -0.58
C VAL A 66 13.75 -12.96 0.80
N ALA A 67 14.19 -12.29 1.88
CA ALA A 67 14.00 -12.81 3.23
C ALA A 67 12.51 -12.91 3.64
N THR A 68 11.65 -12.08 3.05
CA THR A 68 10.20 -12.20 3.22
C THR A 68 9.65 -13.42 2.47
N GLY A 69 10.15 -13.66 1.26
CA GLY A 69 9.82 -14.86 0.48
C GLY A 69 10.24 -16.13 1.18
N GLU A 70 11.43 -16.17 1.76
CA GLU A 70 11.96 -17.31 2.54
C GLU A 70 11.12 -17.56 3.80
N ALA A 71 10.71 -16.51 4.53
CA ALA A 71 9.85 -16.64 5.70
C ALA A 71 8.49 -17.28 5.37
N ILE A 72 7.89 -16.90 4.24
CA ILE A 72 6.65 -17.53 3.75
C ILE A 72 6.91 -18.97 3.29
N GLY A 73 8.01 -19.24 2.59
CA GLY A 73 8.40 -20.59 2.22
C GLY A 73 8.52 -21.52 3.43
N SER A 74 9.25 -21.08 4.46
CA SER A 74 9.38 -21.84 5.72
C SER A 74 8.02 -22.06 6.39
N ALA A 75 7.16 -21.05 6.44
CA ALA A 75 5.83 -21.20 7.01
C ALA A 75 4.94 -22.17 6.22
N LEU A 76 5.09 -22.24 4.90
CA LEU A 76 4.39 -23.24 4.07
C LEU A 76 4.88 -24.65 4.36
N ASP A 77 6.19 -24.85 4.56
CA ASP A 77 6.79 -26.13 4.88
C ASP A 77 6.38 -26.65 6.27
N GLU A 78 6.02 -25.74 7.19
CA GLU A 78 5.49 -26.09 8.53
C GLU A 78 4.03 -26.56 8.52
N LEU A 79 3.27 -26.26 7.46
CA LEU A 79 1.86 -26.58 7.38
C LEU A 79 1.63 -28.03 6.93
N PRO A 80 0.67 -28.75 7.56
CA PRO A 80 0.25 -30.05 7.05
C PRO A 80 -0.45 -29.91 5.68
N PRO A 81 -0.43 -30.94 4.82
CA PRO A 81 -0.95 -30.88 3.45
C PRO A 81 -2.40 -30.39 3.31
N GLU A 82 -3.22 -30.66 4.33
CA GLU A 82 -4.62 -30.26 4.35
C GLU A 82 -4.87 -28.82 4.85
N ALA A 83 -3.86 -28.16 5.40
CA ALA A 83 -4.04 -26.84 6.05
C ALA A 83 -4.53 -25.73 5.11
N LEU A 84 -4.24 -25.85 3.83
CA LEU A 84 -4.64 -24.86 2.82
C LEU A 84 -5.88 -25.26 2.00
N ASP A 85 -6.68 -26.22 2.46
CA ASP A 85 -7.92 -26.67 1.79
C ASP A 85 -7.71 -27.03 0.31
N GLY A 86 -6.53 -27.59 -0.05
CA GLY A 86 -6.18 -27.96 -1.42
C GLY A 86 -5.74 -26.79 -2.31
N VAL A 87 -5.51 -25.61 -1.77
CA VAL A 87 -4.95 -24.46 -2.50
C VAL A 87 -3.44 -24.64 -2.67
N THR A 88 -2.98 -24.60 -3.91
CA THR A 88 -1.55 -24.57 -4.23
C THR A 88 -1.04 -23.13 -4.13
N VAL A 89 -0.06 -22.89 -3.25
CA VAL A 89 0.54 -21.57 -3.03
C VAL A 89 1.93 -21.52 -3.65
N SER A 90 2.19 -20.50 -4.46
CA SER A 90 3.51 -20.18 -5.01
C SER A 90 4.02 -18.86 -4.47
N VAL A 91 5.28 -18.80 -4.04
CA VAL A 91 5.93 -17.54 -3.67
C VAL A 91 6.59 -16.95 -4.92
N ARG A 92 6.30 -15.69 -5.19
CA ARG A 92 6.83 -14.93 -6.34
C ARG A 92 7.63 -13.74 -5.84
N THR A 93 8.95 -13.85 -5.88
CA THR A 93 9.87 -12.75 -5.59
C THR A 93 10.24 -12.05 -6.88
N VAL A 94 10.11 -10.72 -6.89
CA VAL A 94 10.42 -9.87 -8.04
C VAL A 94 11.36 -8.73 -7.62
N ASP A 95 11.93 -8.04 -8.60
CA ASP A 95 12.77 -6.88 -8.33
C ASP A 95 11.95 -5.77 -7.69
N PRO A 96 12.52 -5.07 -6.68
CA PRO A 96 11.82 -3.98 -6.00
C PRO A 96 11.60 -2.80 -6.94
N GLY A 97 10.49 -2.08 -6.75
CA GLY A 97 10.17 -0.84 -7.46
C GLY A 97 8.86 -0.27 -6.97
N TYR A 98 8.74 1.05 -6.92
CA TYR A 98 7.53 1.69 -6.39
C TYR A 98 6.24 1.23 -7.07
N VAL A 99 6.28 1.07 -8.39
CA VAL A 99 5.12 0.65 -9.19
C VAL A 99 4.91 -0.87 -9.22
N ALA A 100 5.84 -1.66 -8.68
CA ALA A 100 5.78 -3.12 -8.72
C ALA A 100 4.57 -3.68 -7.95
N GLY A 101 4.10 -2.96 -6.91
CA GLY A 101 2.93 -3.32 -6.11
C GLY A 101 1.59 -2.95 -6.74
N GLU A 102 1.57 -2.25 -7.87
CA GLU A 102 0.33 -1.97 -8.59
C GLU A 102 -0.28 -3.27 -9.12
N GLU A 103 -1.62 -3.40 -9.07
CA GLU A 103 -2.30 -4.67 -9.34
C GLU A 103 -1.99 -5.26 -10.73
N THR A 104 -1.88 -4.43 -11.77
CA THR A 104 -1.56 -4.91 -13.11
C THR A 104 -0.07 -5.23 -13.28
N ALA A 105 0.81 -4.53 -12.54
CA ALA A 105 2.23 -4.84 -12.49
C ALA A 105 2.47 -6.22 -11.86
N ALA A 106 1.77 -6.53 -10.78
CA ALA A 106 1.83 -7.85 -10.15
C ALA A 106 1.35 -8.96 -11.10
N VAL A 107 0.22 -8.75 -11.79
CA VAL A 107 -0.27 -9.71 -12.81
C VAL A 107 0.76 -9.91 -13.91
N ARG A 108 1.29 -8.83 -14.46
CA ARG A 108 2.27 -8.89 -15.54
C ARG A 108 3.53 -9.63 -15.12
N ALA A 109 4.03 -9.38 -13.91
CA ALA A 109 5.20 -10.06 -13.36
C ALA A 109 4.96 -11.56 -13.15
N ILE A 110 3.80 -11.94 -12.60
CA ILE A 110 3.44 -13.35 -12.41
C ILE A 110 3.29 -14.06 -13.75
N ASN A 111 2.82 -13.37 -14.79
CA ASN A 111 2.72 -13.86 -16.16
C ASN A 111 4.07 -13.89 -16.92
N GLY A 112 5.20 -13.57 -16.25
CA GLY A 112 6.55 -13.65 -16.82
C GLY A 112 7.05 -12.36 -17.48
N GLY A 113 6.33 -11.26 -17.37
CA GLY A 113 6.75 -9.94 -17.83
C GLY A 113 7.45 -9.11 -16.73
N PRO A 114 7.83 -7.86 -17.01
CA PRO A 114 8.37 -6.97 -16.00
C PRO A 114 7.29 -6.53 -14.99
N ALA A 115 7.71 -6.26 -13.74
CA ALA A 115 6.85 -5.72 -12.68
C ALA A 115 6.49 -4.24 -12.92
N LYS A 116 5.80 -3.96 -14.01
CA LYS A 116 5.38 -2.62 -14.44
C LYS A 116 3.91 -2.63 -14.83
N PRO A 117 3.15 -1.56 -14.52
CA PRO A 117 1.72 -1.46 -14.82
C PRO A 117 1.39 -1.68 -16.30
N THR A 118 0.16 -2.09 -16.54
CA THR A 118 -0.45 -2.12 -17.89
C THR A 118 -1.71 -1.28 -17.90
N ASP A 119 -2.21 -0.96 -19.10
CA ASP A 119 -3.45 -0.21 -19.27
C ASP A 119 -4.67 -1.00 -18.72
N LYS A 120 -5.69 -0.26 -18.32
CA LYS A 120 -6.99 -0.78 -17.89
C LYS A 120 -8.08 -0.16 -18.77
N PRO A 121 -9.10 -0.89 -19.23
CA PRO A 121 -9.39 -2.31 -19.06
C PRO A 121 -8.49 -3.24 -19.89
N PRO A 122 -8.43 -4.59 -19.63
CA PRO A 122 -9.18 -5.28 -18.58
C PRO A 122 -8.62 -5.03 -17.18
N ARG A 123 -9.46 -5.20 -16.15
CA ARG A 123 -8.99 -5.21 -14.76
C ARG A 123 -8.62 -6.63 -14.34
N PRO A 124 -7.69 -6.82 -13.38
CA PRO A 124 -7.26 -8.16 -12.95
C PRO A 124 -8.41 -9.07 -12.48
N PHE A 125 -9.47 -8.52 -11.90
CA PHE A 125 -10.63 -9.31 -11.48
C PHE A 125 -11.52 -9.77 -12.64
N ASP A 126 -11.32 -9.23 -13.86
CA ASP A 126 -11.94 -9.69 -15.10
C ASP A 126 -10.98 -10.61 -15.86
N GLU A 127 -9.73 -10.20 -16.04
CA GLU A 127 -8.68 -10.93 -16.75
C GLU A 127 -7.31 -10.61 -16.11
N GLY A 128 -6.72 -11.58 -15.40
CA GLY A 128 -5.51 -11.41 -14.62
C GLY A 128 -4.44 -12.47 -14.88
N VAL A 129 -4.03 -13.18 -13.87
CA VAL A 129 -2.99 -14.22 -13.96
C VAL A 129 -3.45 -15.35 -14.88
N GLY A 130 -2.65 -15.64 -15.91
CA GLY A 130 -2.99 -16.66 -16.90
C GLY A 130 -4.26 -16.36 -17.69
N GLY A 131 -4.72 -15.11 -17.77
CA GLY A 131 -5.97 -14.71 -18.40
C GLY A 131 -7.22 -15.03 -17.56
N LEU A 132 -7.05 -15.45 -16.31
CA LEU A 132 -8.14 -15.85 -15.42
C LEU A 132 -8.59 -14.69 -14.51
N PRO A 133 -9.87 -14.64 -14.10
CA PRO A 133 -10.33 -13.72 -13.07
C PRO A 133 -9.48 -13.86 -11.80
N THR A 134 -8.81 -12.78 -11.42
CA THR A 134 -7.82 -12.80 -10.34
C THR A 134 -8.21 -11.83 -9.22
N LEU A 135 -8.32 -12.36 -7.99
CA LEU A 135 -8.42 -11.53 -6.79
C LEU A 135 -7.02 -11.10 -6.34
N ILE A 136 -6.73 -9.81 -6.40
CA ILE A 136 -5.53 -9.26 -5.79
C ILE A 136 -5.91 -8.54 -4.50
N SER A 137 -5.33 -8.98 -3.38
CA SER A 137 -5.57 -8.41 -2.06
C SER A 137 -4.25 -8.18 -1.33
N ASN A 138 -4.15 -7.05 -0.63
CA ASN A 138 -3.01 -6.78 0.22
C ASN A 138 -2.94 -7.78 1.39
N VAL A 139 -1.76 -8.11 1.86
CA VAL A 139 -1.53 -9.11 2.92
C VAL A 139 -2.14 -8.70 4.26
N GLU A 140 -2.19 -7.41 4.59
CA GLU A 140 -2.87 -6.92 5.79
C GLU A 140 -4.39 -7.13 5.69
N THR A 141 -4.98 -6.88 4.52
CA THR A 141 -6.41 -7.18 4.29
C THR A 141 -6.71 -8.67 4.47
N LEU A 142 -5.82 -9.55 3.98
CA LEU A 142 -5.97 -10.98 4.18
C LEU A 142 -5.82 -11.37 5.65
N ALA A 143 -4.85 -10.80 6.37
CA ALA A 143 -4.61 -11.07 7.78
C ALA A 143 -5.79 -10.73 8.70
N ASN A 144 -6.71 -9.87 8.27
CA ASN A 144 -7.95 -9.57 9.01
C ASN A 144 -9.05 -10.64 8.85
N LEU A 145 -9.01 -11.47 7.79
CA LEU A 145 -10.06 -12.45 7.52
C LEU A 145 -10.23 -13.51 8.60
N PRO A 146 -9.15 -14.07 9.20
CA PRO A 146 -9.28 -15.03 10.31
C PRO A 146 -10.01 -14.45 11.53
N TYR A 147 -9.78 -13.19 11.85
CA TYR A 147 -10.50 -12.52 12.93
C TYR A 147 -12.00 -12.43 12.62
N VAL A 148 -12.35 -11.96 11.41
CA VAL A 148 -13.76 -11.85 10.98
C VAL A 148 -14.43 -13.22 10.94
N GLN A 149 -13.74 -14.26 10.48
CA GLN A 149 -14.26 -15.64 10.49
C GLN A 149 -14.55 -16.13 11.90
N ARG A 150 -13.66 -15.85 12.85
CA ARG A 150 -13.75 -16.36 14.23
C ARG A 150 -14.77 -15.61 15.07
N HIS A 151 -14.85 -14.29 14.93
CA HIS A 151 -15.59 -13.40 15.82
C HIS A 151 -16.82 -12.77 15.17
N GLY A 152 -16.94 -12.86 13.84
CA GLY A 152 -18.03 -12.25 13.08
C GLY A 152 -17.75 -10.82 12.65
N ALA A 153 -18.57 -10.37 11.68
CA ALA A 153 -18.44 -9.02 11.12
C ALA A 153 -18.86 -7.92 12.12
N GLU A 154 -19.76 -8.23 13.05
CA GLU A 154 -20.21 -7.28 14.07
C GLU A 154 -19.06 -6.93 15.02
N ALA A 155 -18.38 -7.94 15.57
CA ALA A 155 -17.22 -7.74 16.43
C ALA A 155 -16.09 -6.95 15.74
N TYR A 156 -15.88 -7.17 14.43
CA TYR A 156 -14.92 -6.38 13.66
C TYR A 156 -15.32 -4.90 13.57
N ARG A 157 -16.63 -4.61 13.51
CA ARG A 157 -17.16 -3.24 13.41
C ARG A 157 -17.26 -2.50 14.73
N GLU A 158 -17.11 -3.18 15.87
CA GLU A 158 -17.07 -2.55 17.18
C GLU A 158 -15.81 -1.68 17.36
N VAL A 159 -14.78 -1.94 16.56
CA VAL A 159 -13.52 -1.18 16.57
C VAL A 159 -13.45 -0.33 15.32
N GLY A 160 -12.88 0.86 15.45
CA GLY A 160 -12.78 1.82 14.35
C GLY A 160 -13.96 2.79 14.29
N THR A 161 -14.25 3.31 13.10
CA THR A 161 -15.39 4.21 12.86
C THR A 161 -16.48 3.49 12.05
N GLY A 162 -17.69 4.08 11.98
CA GLY A 162 -18.78 3.53 11.19
C GLY A 162 -18.45 3.31 9.71
N ASP A 163 -17.64 4.19 9.15
CA ASP A 163 -17.23 4.16 7.73
C ASP A 163 -15.86 3.50 7.50
N SER A 164 -15.05 3.38 8.55
CA SER A 164 -13.73 2.73 8.53
C SER A 164 -13.62 1.79 9.73
N PRO A 165 -14.28 0.61 9.69
CA PRO A 165 -14.25 -0.33 10.79
C PRO A 165 -12.91 -1.07 10.87
N GLY A 166 -12.60 -1.57 12.08
CA GLY A 166 -11.42 -2.37 12.37
C GLY A 166 -10.19 -1.54 12.70
N THR A 167 -9.06 -2.23 12.68
CA THR A 167 -7.72 -1.68 12.89
C THR A 167 -6.94 -1.60 11.59
N PHE A 168 -5.85 -0.85 11.61
CA PHE A 168 -4.84 -0.87 10.55
C PHE A 168 -3.44 -0.77 11.12
N LEU A 169 -2.47 -1.19 10.35
CA LEU A 169 -1.06 -1.09 10.71
C LEU A 169 -0.49 0.26 10.25
N ALA A 170 -0.22 1.13 11.21
CA ALA A 170 0.42 2.42 10.96
C ALA A 170 1.94 2.31 11.10
N THR A 171 2.67 2.72 10.06
CA THR A 171 4.10 2.98 10.16
C THR A 171 4.33 4.46 10.45
N LEU A 172 4.96 4.79 11.57
CA LEU A 172 5.32 6.16 11.89
C LEU A 172 6.84 6.36 11.84
N THR A 173 7.26 7.40 11.13
CA THR A 173 8.68 7.79 10.97
C THR A 173 8.87 9.29 11.22
N GLY A 174 10.10 9.72 11.46
CA GLY A 174 10.44 11.13 11.67
C GLY A 174 10.49 11.53 13.15
N GLY A 175 10.55 12.83 13.42
CA GLY A 175 10.67 13.34 14.77
C GLY A 175 11.95 12.94 15.51
N GLY A 176 13.01 12.55 14.77
CA GLY A 176 14.29 12.08 15.34
C GLY A 176 14.25 10.68 15.92
N ARG A 177 13.25 9.87 15.55
CA ARG A 177 13.09 8.47 16.00
C ARG A 177 13.17 7.49 14.85
N GLY A 178 13.57 6.25 15.14
CA GLY A 178 13.50 5.14 14.18
C GLY A 178 12.03 4.78 13.85
N PRO A 179 11.79 4.03 12.74
CA PRO A 179 10.45 3.61 12.37
C PRO A 179 9.75 2.82 13.47
N GLY A 180 8.50 3.17 13.77
CA GLY A 180 7.60 2.41 14.63
C GLY A 180 6.44 1.82 13.84
N LEU A 181 6.01 0.62 14.21
CA LEU A 181 4.83 -0.04 13.63
C LEU A 181 3.79 -0.26 14.73
N TYR A 182 2.57 0.21 14.49
CA TYR A 182 1.49 0.19 15.46
C TYR A 182 0.22 -0.37 14.83
N GLU A 183 -0.41 -1.32 15.51
CA GLU A 183 -1.79 -1.68 15.18
C GLU A 183 -2.72 -0.75 15.97
N ILE A 184 -3.48 0.05 15.25
CA ILE A 184 -4.34 1.07 15.83
C ILE A 184 -5.74 1.06 15.21
N PRO A 185 -6.79 1.44 15.95
CA PRO A 185 -8.13 1.54 15.39
C PRO A 185 -8.21 2.69 14.39
N HIS A 186 -8.99 2.52 13.34
CA HIS A 186 -9.39 3.66 12.51
C HIS A 186 -10.11 4.70 13.37
N GLY A 187 -9.86 5.98 13.11
CA GLY A 187 -10.43 7.08 13.88
C GLY A 187 -9.64 7.48 15.13
N ILE A 188 -8.48 6.86 15.39
CA ILE A 188 -7.57 7.32 16.46
C ILE A 188 -7.14 8.77 16.17
N PRO A 189 -7.11 9.68 17.15
CA PRO A 189 -6.51 10.99 16.99
C PRO A 189 -5.02 10.91 16.62
N MET A 190 -4.58 11.75 15.69
CA MET A 190 -3.16 11.84 15.32
C MET A 190 -2.25 12.07 16.54
N ALA A 191 -2.72 12.86 17.50
CA ALA A 191 -1.99 13.13 18.74
C ALA A 191 -1.69 11.88 19.57
N GLU A 192 -2.60 10.89 19.57
CA GLU A 192 -2.39 9.62 20.27
C GLU A 192 -1.33 8.77 19.57
N LEU A 193 -1.34 8.69 18.22
CA LEU A 193 -0.29 8.00 17.47
C LEU A 193 1.08 8.64 17.72
N LEU A 194 1.16 9.97 17.75
CA LEU A 194 2.39 10.70 18.08
C LEU A 194 2.88 10.39 19.50
N ALA A 195 1.95 10.33 20.47
CA ALA A 195 2.27 9.96 21.85
C ALA A 195 2.82 8.53 21.97
N LEU A 196 2.22 7.56 21.27
CA LEU A 196 2.73 6.19 21.18
C LEU A 196 4.15 6.15 20.63
N HIS A 197 4.48 6.99 19.66
CA HIS A 197 5.82 7.08 19.06
C HIS A 197 6.78 7.92 19.90
N GLY A 198 6.26 8.67 20.88
CA GLY A 198 7.04 9.56 21.75
C GLY A 198 7.53 10.82 21.02
N VAL A 199 6.74 11.34 20.08
CA VAL A 199 7.00 12.62 19.40
C VAL A 199 6.07 13.69 19.97
N PRO A 200 6.63 14.75 20.60
CA PRO A 200 5.83 15.85 21.13
C PRO A 200 5.13 16.63 20.01
N GLY A 201 3.81 16.84 20.12
CA GLY A 201 3.01 17.51 19.10
C GLY A 201 3.44 18.97 18.84
N GLU A 202 3.97 19.66 19.86
CA GLU A 202 4.50 21.03 19.70
C GLU A 202 5.68 21.12 18.74
N ARG A 203 6.43 20.05 18.55
CA ARG A 203 7.54 19.99 17.58
C ARG A 203 7.09 19.70 16.17
N VAL A 204 5.88 19.21 15.97
CA VAL A 204 5.38 18.80 14.66
C VAL A 204 5.03 20.02 13.82
N ARG A 205 5.59 20.12 12.63
CA ARG A 205 5.32 21.16 11.62
C ARG A 205 4.38 20.66 10.52
N GLY A 206 4.28 19.36 10.34
CA GLY A 206 3.45 18.72 9.34
C GLY A 206 3.78 17.25 9.22
N ALA A 207 3.12 16.55 8.30
CA ALA A 207 3.41 15.16 8.00
C ALA A 207 3.11 14.80 6.53
N LEU A 208 3.90 13.89 5.97
CA LEU A 208 3.51 13.13 4.80
C LEU A 208 2.56 12.03 5.24
N MET A 209 1.36 11.99 4.64
CA MET A 209 0.31 11.05 5.00
C MET A 209 0.20 9.93 3.97
N GLY A 210 -0.11 8.73 4.46
CA GLY A 210 -0.42 7.58 3.62
C GLY A 210 0.72 7.09 2.72
N GLY A 211 1.94 7.44 3.03
CA GLY A 211 3.13 7.29 2.20
C GLY A 211 3.43 8.56 1.40
N TYR A 212 4.30 8.43 0.41
CA TYR A 212 4.79 9.58 -0.36
C TYR A 212 3.75 10.19 -1.30
N PHE A 213 2.71 9.43 -1.69
CA PHE A 213 1.76 9.85 -2.73
C PHE A 213 0.51 10.57 -2.19
N ALA A 214 0.14 10.41 -0.93
CA ALA A 214 -1.11 10.98 -0.44
C ALA A 214 -0.98 12.44 0.02
N GLY A 215 0.23 12.97 0.05
CA GLY A 215 0.50 14.40 0.18
C GLY A 215 1.07 14.82 1.51
N LEU A 216 1.58 16.04 1.51
CA LEU A 216 2.16 16.72 2.67
C LEU A 216 1.09 17.64 3.27
N LEU A 217 0.75 17.41 4.54
CA LEU A 217 -0.13 18.27 5.34
C LEU A 217 0.71 19.11 6.31
N ASP A 218 0.22 20.30 6.61
CA ASP A 218 0.78 21.18 7.63
C ASP A 218 0.35 20.77 9.05
N ARG A 219 0.46 21.67 10.03
CA ARG A 219 0.09 21.39 11.42
C ARG A 219 -1.38 21.01 11.65
N GLN A 220 -2.28 21.24 10.68
CA GLN A 220 -3.68 20.81 10.79
C GLN A 220 -3.78 19.28 10.96
N VAL A 221 -2.74 18.53 10.58
CA VAL A 221 -2.65 17.09 10.82
C VAL A 221 -2.78 16.72 12.31
N LEU A 222 -2.48 17.61 13.24
CA LEU A 222 -2.59 17.34 14.68
C LEU A 222 -4.05 17.28 15.18
N ASP A 223 -4.95 17.92 14.46
CA ASP A 223 -6.36 18.08 14.83
C ASP A 223 -7.27 17.03 14.15
N ILE A 224 -6.70 16.06 13.44
CA ILE A 224 -7.46 15.06 12.70
C ILE A 224 -7.50 13.72 13.41
N THR A 225 -8.49 12.92 13.02
CA THR A 225 -8.53 11.47 13.25
C THR A 225 -7.99 10.71 12.04
N LEU A 226 -7.36 9.56 12.30
CA LEU A 226 -6.75 8.74 11.25
C LEU A 226 -7.80 7.78 10.68
N ASP A 227 -8.63 8.32 9.80
CA ASP A 227 -9.60 7.57 9.03
C ASP A 227 -9.69 8.10 7.59
N HIS A 228 -10.34 7.32 6.71
CA HIS A 228 -10.41 7.64 5.29
C HIS A 228 -11.20 8.93 4.99
N GLN A 229 -12.20 9.26 5.79
CA GLN A 229 -13.04 10.44 5.55
C GLN A 229 -12.35 11.73 5.99
N ALA A 230 -11.80 11.74 7.20
CA ALA A 230 -11.10 12.91 7.74
C ALA A 230 -9.94 13.34 6.84
N LEU A 231 -9.10 12.37 6.40
CA LEU A 231 -7.98 12.66 5.51
C LEU A 231 -8.42 13.08 4.11
N ARG A 232 -9.50 12.49 3.56
CA ARG A 232 -10.04 12.91 2.27
C ARG A 232 -10.59 14.34 2.30
N ALA A 233 -11.17 14.76 3.41
CA ALA A 233 -11.65 16.14 3.59
C ALA A 233 -10.51 17.17 3.51
N LEU A 234 -9.28 16.77 3.84
CA LEU A 234 -8.06 17.58 3.71
C LEU A 234 -7.36 17.41 2.35
N GLY A 235 -7.98 16.71 1.39
CA GLY A 235 -7.37 16.43 0.08
C GLY A 235 -6.21 15.43 0.14
N SER A 236 -6.13 14.63 1.21
CA SER A 236 -5.12 13.61 1.46
C SER A 236 -5.76 12.22 1.57
N GLY A 237 -5.03 11.23 2.07
CA GLY A 237 -5.52 9.88 2.27
C GLY A 237 -4.71 9.09 3.28
N LEU A 238 -5.34 8.05 3.84
CA LEU A 238 -4.64 7.12 4.74
C LEU A 238 -3.62 6.24 4.00
N GLY A 239 -3.84 6.02 2.70
CA GLY A 239 -2.94 5.28 1.82
C GLY A 239 -2.55 3.92 2.38
N CYS A 240 -1.25 3.68 2.51
CA CYS A 240 -0.70 2.45 3.10
C CYS A 240 -0.55 2.53 4.64
N GLY A 241 -1.12 3.53 5.31
CA GLY A 241 -0.98 3.73 6.75
C GLY A 241 0.37 4.30 7.20
N ALA A 242 1.24 4.70 6.26
CA ALA A 242 2.51 5.31 6.61
C ALA A 242 2.36 6.81 6.87
N VAL A 243 2.96 7.27 7.96
CA VAL A 243 2.99 8.68 8.39
C VAL A 243 4.43 9.09 8.64
N SER A 244 4.92 10.09 7.89
CA SER A 244 6.27 10.63 8.09
C SER A 244 6.17 12.04 8.67
N VAL A 245 6.52 12.17 9.94
CA VAL A 245 6.36 13.42 10.71
C VAL A 245 7.54 14.36 10.45
N LEU A 246 7.24 15.60 10.13
CA LEU A 246 8.22 16.68 9.97
C LEU A 246 8.28 17.52 11.25
N THR A 247 9.47 17.68 11.79
CA THR A 247 9.75 18.54 12.95
C THR A 247 10.66 19.71 12.59
N ASP A 248 11.88 19.42 12.19
CA ASP A 248 12.90 20.42 11.90
C ASP A 248 13.20 20.50 10.38
N GLU A 249 12.71 19.53 9.61
CA GLU A 249 12.95 19.43 8.17
C GLU A 249 12.22 20.54 7.39
N CYS A 250 12.87 21.02 6.34
CA CYS A 250 12.26 21.96 5.40
C CYS A 250 11.20 21.23 4.53
N PRO A 251 9.91 21.61 4.57
CA PRO A 251 8.87 20.95 3.78
C PRO A 251 9.14 20.96 2.27
N VAL A 252 9.76 22.02 1.76
CA VAL A 252 10.15 22.14 0.35
C VAL A 252 11.22 21.11 0.00
N ALA A 253 12.22 20.94 0.88
CA ALA A 253 13.28 19.94 0.66
C ALA A 253 12.74 18.52 0.68
N VAL A 254 11.79 18.23 1.59
CA VAL A 254 11.10 16.94 1.64
C VAL A 254 10.29 16.70 0.37
N ALA A 255 9.49 17.68 -0.06
CA ALA A 255 8.70 17.58 -1.29
C ALA A 255 9.60 17.38 -2.53
N ALA A 256 10.71 18.11 -2.63
CA ALA A 256 11.67 17.96 -3.73
C ALA A 256 12.29 16.55 -3.75
N SER A 257 12.61 15.99 -2.58
CA SER A 257 13.16 14.63 -2.45
C SER A 257 12.15 13.57 -2.86
N VAL A 258 10.87 13.72 -2.47
CA VAL A 258 9.78 12.82 -2.87
C VAL A 258 9.54 12.87 -4.38
N LEU A 259 9.51 14.06 -4.99
CA LEU A 259 9.34 14.20 -6.42
C LEU A 259 10.53 13.63 -7.21
N ALA A 260 11.76 13.81 -6.73
CA ALA A 260 12.94 13.18 -7.31
C ALA A 260 12.91 11.64 -7.17
N TYR A 261 12.33 11.11 -6.10
CA TYR A 261 12.10 9.68 -5.95
C TYR A 261 11.10 9.17 -7.00
N PHE A 262 9.95 9.82 -7.16
CA PHE A 262 8.96 9.44 -8.17
C PHE A 262 9.47 9.55 -9.61
N ASP A 263 10.37 10.47 -9.88
CA ASP A 263 11.02 10.57 -11.19
C ASP A 263 11.90 9.35 -11.50
N ARG A 264 12.60 8.81 -10.51
CA ARG A 264 13.40 7.59 -10.66
C ARG A 264 12.57 6.31 -10.71
N GLU A 265 11.48 6.25 -9.95
CA GLU A 265 10.68 5.05 -9.72
C GLU A 265 9.43 4.97 -10.60
N ASN A 266 9.26 5.87 -11.56
CA ASN A 266 8.09 5.85 -12.44
C ASN A 266 8.11 4.63 -13.40
N ALA A 267 6.96 4.33 -14.00
CA ALA A 267 6.81 3.18 -14.89
C ALA A 267 7.61 3.29 -16.20
N GLY A 268 7.96 4.52 -16.63
CA GLY A 268 8.67 4.78 -17.90
C GLY A 268 7.87 4.41 -19.14
N GLN A 269 6.55 4.65 -19.15
CA GLN A 269 5.67 4.14 -20.20
C GLN A 269 4.90 5.22 -20.98
N CYS A 270 4.68 6.39 -20.40
CA CYS A 270 3.87 7.45 -21.02
C CYS A 270 4.51 8.83 -20.85
N GLY A 271 3.93 9.84 -21.51
CA GLY A 271 4.42 11.23 -21.44
C GLY A 271 4.50 11.79 -20.02
N SER A 272 3.57 11.41 -19.16
CA SER A 272 3.58 11.78 -17.75
C SER A 272 4.80 11.20 -17.01
N CYS A 273 5.16 9.94 -17.28
CA CYS A 273 6.37 9.31 -16.73
C CYS A 273 7.65 9.97 -17.28
N PHE A 274 7.77 10.14 -18.62
CA PHE A 274 9.01 10.62 -19.20
C PHE A 274 9.28 12.12 -18.99
N ASN A 275 8.21 12.93 -18.99
CA ASN A 275 8.35 14.38 -18.97
C ASN A 275 7.81 15.02 -17.69
N GLY A 276 6.68 14.50 -17.17
CA GLY A 276 5.95 15.12 -16.05
C GLY A 276 6.70 14.98 -14.72
N THR A 277 7.12 13.76 -14.38
CA THR A 277 7.85 13.52 -13.13
C THR A 277 9.20 14.23 -13.12
N ALA A 278 9.95 14.18 -14.22
CA ALA A 278 11.22 14.89 -14.38
C ALA A 278 11.06 16.40 -14.26
N ALA A 279 10.04 16.97 -14.92
CA ALA A 279 9.78 18.42 -14.85
C ALA A 279 9.40 18.87 -13.42
N MET A 280 8.59 18.08 -12.71
CA MET A 280 8.24 18.36 -11.32
C MET A 280 9.43 18.26 -10.38
N ALA A 281 10.26 17.22 -10.54
CA ALA A 281 11.46 17.01 -9.75
C ALA A 281 12.47 18.16 -9.93
N ALA A 282 12.70 18.57 -11.17
CA ALA A 282 13.61 19.69 -11.50
C ALA A 282 13.11 21.02 -10.91
N ALA A 283 11.82 21.35 -11.09
CA ALA A 283 11.26 22.61 -10.60
C ALA A 283 11.22 22.65 -9.05
N ALA A 284 10.90 21.53 -8.39
CA ALA A 284 10.93 21.45 -6.93
C ALA A 284 12.38 21.52 -6.40
N GLY A 285 13.34 20.95 -7.10
CA GLY A 285 14.77 21.09 -6.81
C GLY A 285 15.21 22.55 -6.88
N ALA A 286 14.84 23.28 -7.92
CA ALA A 286 15.13 24.70 -8.07
C ALA A 286 14.51 25.54 -6.93
N LEU A 287 13.29 25.18 -6.50
CA LEU A 287 12.63 25.84 -5.37
C LEU A 287 13.36 25.58 -4.04
N ARG A 288 13.80 24.33 -3.81
CA ARG A 288 14.62 23.96 -2.64
C ARG A 288 15.93 24.77 -2.58
N ASP A 289 16.56 24.95 -3.74
CA ASP A 289 17.87 25.58 -3.86
C ASP A 289 17.79 27.12 -3.94
N GLY A 290 16.59 27.69 -3.86
CA GLY A 290 16.34 29.13 -3.86
C GLY A 290 16.57 29.84 -5.20
N ASN A 291 16.59 29.08 -6.31
CA ASN A 291 16.84 29.60 -7.67
C ASN A 291 15.65 29.35 -8.63
N ALA A 292 14.49 28.97 -8.09
CA ALA A 292 13.28 28.76 -8.90
C ALA A 292 12.82 30.04 -9.59
N THR A 293 12.43 29.89 -10.84
CA THR A 293 11.85 30.94 -11.66
C THR A 293 10.32 30.92 -11.63
N ALA A 294 9.66 31.95 -12.16
CA ALA A 294 8.21 31.96 -12.34
C ALA A 294 7.74 30.82 -13.27
N ASP A 295 8.57 30.42 -14.25
CA ASP A 295 8.28 29.31 -15.15
C ASP A 295 8.34 27.96 -14.41
N ASP A 296 9.27 27.77 -13.47
CA ASP A 296 9.32 26.56 -12.65
C ASP A 296 8.08 26.41 -11.79
N LEU A 297 7.58 27.49 -11.18
CA LEU A 297 6.33 27.47 -10.43
C LEU A 297 5.12 27.15 -11.31
N ALA A 298 5.08 27.73 -12.52
CA ALA A 298 4.03 27.44 -13.50
C ALA A 298 4.06 25.97 -13.97
N ARG A 299 5.26 25.40 -14.12
CA ARG A 299 5.44 23.97 -14.44
C ARG A 299 4.95 23.07 -13.30
N LEU A 300 5.31 23.34 -12.05
CA LEU A 300 4.79 22.60 -10.89
C LEU A 300 3.27 22.61 -10.85
N GLN A 301 2.66 23.78 -11.02
CA GLN A 301 1.21 23.93 -11.04
C GLN A 301 0.57 23.14 -12.20
N ARG A 302 1.09 23.25 -13.42
CA ARG A 302 0.59 22.54 -14.59
C ARG A 302 0.64 21.03 -14.40
N TRP A 303 1.81 20.50 -14.04
CA TRP A 303 1.99 19.06 -13.91
C TRP A 303 1.26 18.48 -12.70
N SER A 304 1.07 19.24 -11.62
CA SER A 304 0.27 18.80 -10.48
C SER A 304 -1.20 18.52 -10.84
N VAL A 305 -1.71 19.16 -11.90
CA VAL A 305 -3.06 18.90 -12.44
C VAL A 305 -3.04 17.71 -13.40
N ILE A 306 -2.08 17.69 -14.34
CA ILE A 306 -2.01 16.66 -15.39
C ILE A 306 -1.72 15.27 -14.81
N LEU A 307 -0.89 15.17 -13.78
CA LEU A 307 -0.52 13.90 -13.17
C LEU A 307 -1.60 13.31 -12.24
N ARG A 308 -2.64 14.06 -11.93
CA ARG A 308 -3.77 13.53 -11.14
C ARG A 308 -4.72 12.62 -11.95
N GLY A 309 -4.64 12.63 -13.28
CA GLY A 309 -5.49 11.86 -14.20
C GLY A 309 -6.81 12.55 -14.49
#